data_e2e477319e4c7312b9c5f7b6d2ad67ee
#
_entry.id   e2e477319e4c7312b9c5f7b6d2ad67ee
#
_cell.length_a   1.000
_cell.length_b   1.000
_cell.length_c   1.000
_cell.angle_alpha   90.00
_cell.angle_beta   90.00
_cell.angle_gamma   90.00
#
_symmetry.space_group_name_H-M   'P 1'
#
loop_
_entity.id
_entity.type
_entity.pdbx_description
1 polymer ?
#
loop_
_entity_poly.entity_id
_entity_poly.type
_entity_poly.pdbx_seq_one_letter_code
_entity_poly.pdbx_strand_id
1 'polypeptide(L)'
;MLVILPIIEGQWYQASMVPVDVLRSSYIQTAWGIMIIIVVACSLFIWLMSRQRKMAVNNQKMLMELAYSDSLTGLRNFAGFKREVEMFLNRPEISRSELTSYVLWYGDLRNFKLINDVLGYEEGDRLLRLVAEFLRTVEGPGCISCRIAADNFAGITRCEDTQVLDSGLCQLKEYMRNSGMDEQPFMEIPVGVYRFRAGDGKQSLDVLVNYANMAHKIAKERPGSSYVVL
;
A
#
# COMPACT_ATOMS: atom_id res chain seq x y z
N MET A 1 60.70 34.23 16.99
CA MET A 1 60.60 34.81 15.63
C MET A 1 60.84 36.31 15.78
N LEU A 2 61.79 36.84 15.03
CA LEU A 2 62.09 38.29 15.03
C LEU A 2 61.18 38.94 13.99
N VAL A 3 60.38 39.91 14.41
CA VAL A 3 59.55 40.71 13.51
C VAL A 3 60.10 42.12 13.48
N ILE A 4 60.46 42.63 12.31
CA ILE A 4 61.02 43.95 12.10
C ILE A 4 59.95 44.75 11.32
N LEU A 5 59.47 45.87 11.94
CA LEU A 5 58.52 46.76 11.31
C LEU A 5 59.15 48.15 11.15
N PRO A 6 59.01 48.80 9.98
CA PRO A 6 59.47 50.16 9.80
C PRO A 6 58.57 51.12 10.59
N ILE A 7 59.13 52.03 11.37
CA ILE A 7 58.43 53.08 12.13
C ILE A 7 58.34 54.38 11.31
N ILE A 8 59.40 54.67 10.57
CA ILE A 8 59.48 55.85 9.68
C ILE A 8 60.21 55.34 8.39
N GLU A 9 59.74 55.72 7.25
CA GLU A 9 60.32 55.32 5.97
C GLU A 9 61.83 55.68 5.93
N GLY A 10 62.62 54.60 5.91
CA GLY A 10 64.07 54.64 5.65
C GLY A 10 65.00 54.85 6.81
N GLN A 11 64.56 55.08 8.08
CA GLN A 11 65.45 55.39 9.15
C GLN A 11 65.32 54.61 10.48
N TRP A 12 64.14 54.09 10.82
CA TRP A 12 63.98 53.44 12.13
C TRP A 12 63.13 52.15 11.95
N TYR A 13 63.57 51.09 12.65
CA TYR A 13 62.92 49.80 12.67
C TYR A 13 62.59 49.35 14.08
N GLN A 14 61.40 48.90 14.33
CA GLN A 14 61.07 48.29 15.60
C GLN A 14 61.32 46.77 15.46
N ALA A 15 62.24 46.22 16.24
CA ALA A 15 62.44 44.79 16.35
C ALA A 15 61.68 44.29 17.58
N SER A 16 60.73 43.38 17.33
CA SER A 16 59.99 42.74 18.40
C SER A 16 60.24 41.22 18.36
N MET A 17 60.64 40.65 19.48
CA MET A 17 60.74 39.21 19.66
C MET A 17 59.41 38.64 20.13
N VAL A 18 58.70 37.90 19.27
CA VAL A 18 57.51 37.16 19.68
C VAL A 18 57.91 35.74 20.06
N PRO A 19 57.62 35.27 21.29
CA PRO A 19 57.93 33.90 21.69
C PRO A 19 57.19 32.92 20.77
N VAL A 20 57.92 31.91 20.26
CA VAL A 20 57.37 30.90 19.33
C VAL A 20 56.20 30.13 19.98
N ASP A 21 56.24 29.94 21.29
CA ASP A 21 55.24 29.23 22.07
C ASP A 21 53.87 29.94 22.08
N VAL A 22 53.88 31.28 22.10
CA VAL A 22 52.65 32.10 22.05
C VAL A 22 51.99 31.99 20.68
N LEU A 23 52.76 32.01 19.60
CA LEU A 23 52.27 31.83 18.24
C LEU A 23 51.73 30.41 18.05
N ARG A 24 52.41 29.40 18.56
CA ARG A 24 52.03 27.99 18.47
C ARG A 24 50.73 27.73 19.23
N SER A 25 50.55 28.25 20.45
CA SER A 25 49.34 28.06 21.24
C SER A 25 48.12 28.72 20.60
N SER A 26 48.28 29.94 20.07
CA SER A 26 47.20 30.64 19.35
C SER A 26 46.78 29.89 18.08
N TYR A 27 47.76 29.38 17.32
CA TYR A 27 47.48 28.60 16.11
C TYR A 27 46.72 27.28 16.42
N ILE A 28 47.12 26.58 17.48
CA ILE A 28 46.45 25.35 17.93
C ILE A 28 45.02 25.65 18.38
N GLN A 29 44.76 26.71 19.13
CA GLN A 29 43.43 27.11 19.58
C GLN A 29 42.51 27.44 18.40
N THR A 30 42.99 28.17 17.41
CA THR A 30 42.18 28.50 16.21
C THR A 30 41.93 27.24 15.37
N ALA A 31 42.90 26.33 15.25
CA ALA A 31 42.68 25.04 14.54
C ALA A 31 41.60 24.17 15.20
N TRP A 32 41.62 24.08 16.53
CA TRP A 32 40.56 23.39 17.28
C TRP A 32 39.19 24.01 17.08
N GLY A 33 39.10 25.36 17.11
CA GLY A 33 37.85 26.09 16.84
C GLY A 33 37.28 25.76 15.45
N ILE A 34 38.12 25.80 14.42
CA ILE A 34 37.70 25.45 13.06
C ILE A 34 37.24 23.99 12.99
N MET A 35 37.97 23.07 13.60
CA MET A 35 37.62 21.65 13.61
C MET A 35 36.24 21.41 14.27
N ILE A 36 35.96 22.05 15.38
CA ILE A 36 34.64 21.97 16.06
C ILE A 36 33.54 22.48 15.14
N ILE A 37 33.74 23.62 14.46
CA ILE A 37 32.75 24.16 13.52
C ILE A 37 32.48 23.18 12.39
N ILE A 38 33.53 22.56 11.82
CA ILE A 38 33.36 21.53 10.74
C ILE A 38 32.57 20.33 11.26
N VAL A 39 32.89 19.82 12.45
CA VAL A 39 32.18 18.67 13.03
C VAL A 39 30.70 18.99 13.25
N VAL A 40 30.41 20.18 13.80
CA VAL A 40 29.02 20.63 13.99
C VAL A 40 28.30 20.80 12.66
N ALA A 41 28.93 21.40 11.67
CA ALA A 41 28.35 21.56 10.33
C ALA A 41 28.09 20.21 9.64
N CYS A 42 29.03 19.26 9.73
CA CYS A 42 28.86 17.92 9.19
C CYS A 42 27.73 17.15 9.90
N SER A 43 27.66 17.24 11.23
CA SER A 43 26.60 16.58 12.00
C SER A 43 25.21 17.15 11.67
N LEU A 44 25.11 18.47 11.55
CA LEU A 44 23.87 19.14 11.12
C LEU A 44 23.48 18.73 9.69
N PHE A 45 24.46 18.70 8.79
CA PHE A 45 24.22 18.26 7.41
C PHE A 45 23.70 16.82 7.34
N ILE A 46 24.36 15.89 8.06
CA ILE A 46 23.92 14.49 8.13
C ILE A 46 22.50 14.39 8.72
N TRP A 47 22.20 15.15 9.76
CA TRP A 47 20.87 15.18 10.35
C TRP A 47 19.80 15.70 9.37
N LEU A 48 20.07 16.79 8.66
CA LEU A 48 19.17 17.35 7.65
C LEU A 48 18.93 16.35 6.50
N MET A 49 19.98 15.72 5.98
CA MET A 49 19.88 14.71 4.92
C MET A 49 19.08 13.50 5.38
N SER A 50 19.26 13.05 6.62
CA SER A 50 18.50 11.94 7.19
C SER A 50 17.01 12.29 7.33
N ARG A 51 16.71 13.52 7.74
CA ARG A 51 15.33 14.02 7.82
C ARG A 51 14.66 14.11 6.45
N GLN A 52 15.35 14.64 5.44
CA GLN A 52 14.85 14.72 4.07
C GLN A 52 14.57 13.33 3.49
N ARG A 53 15.47 12.37 3.70
CA ARG A 53 15.25 10.97 3.26
C ARG A 53 14.00 10.35 3.89
N LYS A 54 13.80 10.53 5.19
CA LYS A 54 12.59 10.04 5.89
C LYS A 54 11.33 10.67 5.31
N MET A 55 11.32 11.97 5.08
CA MET A 55 10.18 12.67 4.48
C MET A 55 9.90 12.17 3.05
N ALA A 56 10.91 12.00 2.22
CA ALA A 56 10.77 11.49 0.85
C ALA A 56 10.18 10.06 0.84
N VAL A 57 10.68 9.17 1.70
CA VAL A 57 10.16 7.80 1.82
C VAL A 57 8.70 7.81 2.31
N ASN A 58 8.35 8.64 3.29
CA ASN A 58 6.98 8.73 3.78
C ASN A 58 6.02 9.30 2.71
N ASN A 59 6.46 10.34 2.00
CA ASN A 59 5.66 10.90 0.88
C ASN A 59 5.46 9.87 -0.22
N GLN A 60 6.50 9.10 -0.57
CA GLN A 60 6.38 8.04 -1.56
C GLN A 60 5.42 6.92 -1.11
N LYS A 61 5.47 6.51 0.16
CA LYS A 61 4.50 5.55 0.72
C LYS A 61 3.07 6.09 0.66
N MET A 62 2.86 7.33 1.08
CA MET A 62 1.54 7.97 1.03
C MET A 62 1.00 8.07 -0.40
N LEU A 63 1.84 8.44 -1.37
CA LEU A 63 1.46 8.46 -2.78
C LEU A 63 1.10 7.06 -3.30
N MET A 64 1.84 6.03 -2.88
CA MET A 64 1.52 4.64 -3.22
C MET A 64 0.20 4.17 -2.60
N GLU A 65 -0.06 4.48 -1.34
CA GLU A 65 -1.33 4.18 -0.67
C GLU A 65 -2.50 4.85 -1.40
N LEU A 66 -2.39 6.14 -1.71
CA LEU A 66 -3.42 6.87 -2.46
C LEU A 66 -3.63 6.31 -3.89
N ALA A 67 -2.57 5.83 -4.54
CA ALA A 67 -2.64 5.31 -5.90
C ALA A 67 -3.20 3.88 -5.97
N TYR A 68 -2.99 3.06 -4.93
CA TYR A 68 -3.24 1.61 -4.99
C TYR A 68 -4.18 1.07 -3.92
N SER A 69 -4.69 1.92 -3.02
CA SER A 69 -5.64 1.53 -1.98
C SER A 69 -6.97 2.29 -2.10
N ASP A 70 -8.05 1.68 -1.65
CA ASP A 70 -9.35 2.32 -1.47
C ASP A 70 -9.39 3.08 -0.14
N SER A 71 -9.72 4.35 -0.17
CA SER A 71 -9.64 5.24 1.00
C SER A 71 -10.66 4.91 2.10
N LEU A 72 -11.80 4.30 1.76
CA LEU A 72 -12.83 3.94 2.74
C LEU A 72 -12.50 2.64 3.47
N THR A 73 -12.11 1.64 2.70
CA THR A 73 -11.93 0.27 3.21
C THR A 73 -10.49 -0.08 3.50
N GLY A 74 -9.52 0.63 2.90
CA GLY A 74 -8.10 0.32 2.98
C GLY A 74 -7.70 -0.98 2.28
N LEU A 75 -8.62 -1.65 1.57
CA LEU A 75 -8.27 -2.70 0.62
C LEU A 75 -7.53 -2.11 -0.57
N ARG A 76 -6.97 -2.96 -1.40
CA ARG A 76 -6.50 -2.51 -2.73
C ARG A 76 -7.67 -1.91 -3.51
N ASN A 77 -7.42 -0.83 -4.22
CA ASN A 77 -8.29 -0.42 -5.31
C ASN A 77 -8.01 -1.27 -6.56
N PHE A 78 -8.75 -1.07 -7.63
CA PHE A 78 -8.58 -1.88 -8.85
C PHE A 78 -7.17 -1.78 -9.45
N ALA A 79 -6.52 -0.61 -9.39
CA ALA A 79 -5.16 -0.44 -9.89
C ALA A 79 -4.14 -1.22 -9.05
N GLY A 80 -4.29 -1.22 -7.72
CA GLY A 80 -3.47 -2.01 -6.81
C GLY A 80 -3.66 -3.51 -7.02
N PHE A 81 -4.90 -3.94 -7.19
CA PHE A 81 -5.26 -5.32 -7.50
C PHE A 81 -4.62 -5.79 -8.81
N LYS A 82 -4.79 -5.02 -9.89
CA LYS A 82 -4.21 -5.33 -11.20
C LYS A 82 -2.71 -5.55 -11.12
N ARG A 83 -2.01 -4.61 -10.49
CA ARG A 83 -0.56 -4.69 -10.30
C ARG A 83 -0.13 -5.96 -9.55
N GLU A 84 -0.83 -6.30 -8.48
CA GLU A 84 -0.45 -7.43 -7.63
C GLU A 84 -0.78 -8.77 -8.29
N VAL A 85 -1.93 -8.87 -8.98
CA VAL A 85 -2.29 -10.05 -9.75
C VAL A 85 -1.33 -10.26 -10.93
N GLU A 86 -0.95 -9.21 -11.64
CA GLU A 86 0.05 -9.31 -12.72
C GLU A 86 1.40 -9.79 -12.17
N MET A 87 1.83 -9.29 -11.00
CA MET A 87 3.04 -9.79 -10.33
C MET A 87 2.89 -11.26 -9.91
N PHE A 88 1.72 -11.66 -9.44
CA PHE A 88 1.41 -13.04 -9.06
C PHE A 88 1.47 -13.98 -10.28
N LEU A 89 0.79 -13.62 -11.37
CA LEU A 89 0.73 -14.43 -12.59
C LEU A 89 2.08 -14.57 -13.30
N ASN A 90 2.98 -13.61 -13.12
CA ASN A 90 4.33 -13.63 -13.70
C ASN A 90 5.37 -14.32 -12.81
N ARG A 91 4.99 -14.92 -11.68
CA ARG A 91 5.91 -15.68 -10.84
C ARG A 91 6.38 -16.94 -11.56
N PRO A 92 7.69 -17.21 -11.61
CA PRO A 92 8.22 -18.39 -12.30
C PRO A 92 7.81 -19.72 -11.63
N GLU A 93 7.43 -19.66 -10.35
CA GLU A 93 7.00 -20.81 -9.56
C GLU A 93 5.58 -21.25 -9.93
N ILE A 94 4.75 -20.38 -10.51
CA ILE A 94 3.36 -20.70 -10.87
C ILE A 94 3.34 -21.35 -12.25
N SER A 95 3.18 -22.67 -12.26
CA SER A 95 3.00 -23.39 -13.50
C SER A 95 1.63 -23.11 -14.13
N ARG A 96 1.52 -23.29 -15.45
CA ARG A 96 0.22 -23.14 -16.15
C ARG A 96 -0.85 -24.10 -15.65
N SER A 97 -0.46 -25.28 -15.17
CA SER A 97 -1.37 -26.24 -14.54
C SER A 97 -1.82 -25.78 -13.16
N GLU A 98 -0.97 -25.14 -12.40
CA GLU A 98 -1.31 -24.61 -11.08
C GLU A 98 -2.26 -23.41 -11.19
N LEU A 99 -2.16 -22.63 -12.26
CA LEU A 99 -3.07 -21.50 -12.50
C LEU A 99 -4.54 -21.94 -12.56
N THR A 100 -4.84 -23.13 -13.05
CA THR A 100 -6.20 -23.67 -13.11
C THR A 100 -6.81 -24.00 -11.75
N SER A 101 -5.99 -24.02 -10.68
CA SER A 101 -6.44 -24.13 -9.29
C SER A 101 -6.92 -22.81 -8.70
N TYR A 102 -6.81 -21.71 -9.45
CA TYR A 102 -7.27 -20.39 -9.02
C TYR A 102 -8.55 -19.99 -9.74
N VAL A 103 -9.31 -19.16 -9.06
CA VAL A 103 -10.50 -18.50 -9.61
C VAL A 103 -10.40 -17.00 -9.40
N LEU A 104 -10.95 -16.26 -10.33
CA LEU A 104 -11.23 -14.84 -10.20
C LEU A 104 -12.72 -14.69 -9.86
N TRP A 105 -13.02 -13.99 -8.78
CA TRP A 105 -14.39 -13.74 -8.36
C TRP A 105 -14.70 -12.23 -8.40
N TYR A 106 -15.95 -11.93 -8.65
CA TYR A 106 -16.53 -10.59 -8.64
C TYR A 106 -17.86 -10.63 -7.92
N GLY A 107 -18.11 -9.72 -6.99
CA GLY A 107 -19.36 -9.67 -6.22
C GLY A 107 -19.72 -8.25 -5.79
N ASP A 108 -20.99 -8.07 -5.50
CA ASP A 108 -21.51 -6.85 -4.90
C ASP A 108 -22.44 -7.17 -3.71
N LEU A 109 -22.85 -6.14 -3.00
CA LEU A 109 -23.85 -6.24 -1.94
C LEU A 109 -25.23 -5.96 -2.53
N ARG A 110 -26.07 -6.99 -2.61
CA ARG A 110 -27.44 -6.82 -3.12
C ARG A 110 -28.20 -5.77 -2.32
N ASN A 111 -28.89 -4.90 -3.02
CA ASN A 111 -29.67 -3.81 -2.44
C ASN A 111 -28.88 -2.80 -1.59
N PHE A 112 -27.56 -2.66 -1.79
CA PHE A 112 -26.71 -1.72 -1.05
C PHE A 112 -27.27 -0.29 -1.09
N LYS A 113 -27.84 0.14 -2.22
CA LYS A 113 -28.50 1.45 -2.32
C LYS A 113 -29.68 1.55 -1.33
N LEU A 114 -30.49 0.51 -1.18
CA LEU A 114 -31.60 0.51 -0.23
C LEU A 114 -31.09 0.61 1.22
N ILE A 115 -29.97 -0.04 1.53
CA ILE A 115 -29.32 0.08 2.84
C ILE A 115 -28.95 1.54 3.11
N ASN A 116 -28.31 2.20 2.16
CA ASN A 116 -27.97 3.61 2.27
C ASN A 116 -29.20 4.52 2.41
N ASP A 117 -30.27 4.25 1.65
CA ASP A 117 -31.49 5.06 1.66
C ASP A 117 -32.27 4.89 2.97
N VAL A 118 -32.25 3.70 3.58
CA VAL A 118 -33.04 3.39 4.81
C VAL A 118 -32.23 3.64 6.08
N LEU A 119 -30.95 3.25 6.11
CA LEU A 119 -30.10 3.28 7.31
C LEU A 119 -29.06 4.41 7.30
N GLY A 120 -28.91 5.08 6.16
CA GLY A 120 -27.92 6.14 5.99
C GLY A 120 -26.59 5.66 5.46
N TYR A 121 -25.82 6.60 4.92
CA TYR A 121 -24.50 6.33 4.31
C TYR A 121 -23.45 5.83 5.32
N GLU A 122 -23.55 6.23 6.59
CA GLU A 122 -22.61 5.78 7.63
C GLU A 122 -22.71 4.28 7.87
N GLU A 123 -23.93 3.73 7.84
CA GLU A 123 -24.15 2.29 8.00
C GLU A 123 -23.72 1.50 6.74
N GLY A 124 -23.98 2.06 5.55
CA GLY A 124 -23.44 1.51 4.31
C GLY A 124 -21.91 1.48 4.31
N ASP A 125 -21.27 2.55 4.74
CA ASP A 125 -19.80 2.61 4.88
C ASP A 125 -19.27 1.61 5.91
N ARG A 126 -19.99 1.41 7.02
CA ARG A 126 -19.67 0.40 8.02
C ARG A 126 -19.73 -1.01 7.44
N LEU A 127 -20.77 -1.29 6.68
CA LEU A 127 -20.93 -2.56 5.99
C LEU A 127 -19.79 -2.84 5.01
N LEU A 128 -19.39 -1.86 4.21
CA LEU A 128 -18.25 -1.98 3.29
C LEU A 128 -16.93 -2.25 4.03
N ARG A 129 -16.72 -1.61 5.19
CA ARG A 129 -15.55 -1.87 6.04
C ARG A 129 -15.56 -3.28 6.61
N LEU A 130 -16.71 -3.80 7.05
CA LEU A 130 -16.83 -5.17 7.56
C LEU A 130 -16.51 -6.21 6.49
N VAL A 131 -17.02 -6.04 5.26
CA VAL A 131 -16.63 -6.91 4.14
C VAL A 131 -15.12 -6.87 3.90
N ALA A 132 -14.55 -5.68 3.91
CA ALA A 132 -13.12 -5.51 3.70
C ALA A 132 -12.28 -6.13 4.83
N GLU A 133 -12.70 -6.02 6.08
CA GLU A 133 -12.05 -6.65 7.22
C GLU A 133 -12.06 -8.18 7.09
N PHE A 134 -13.21 -8.75 6.75
CA PHE A 134 -13.29 -10.19 6.48
C PHE A 134 -12.35 -10.60 5.35
N LEU A 135 -12.37 -9.90 4.22
CA LEU A 135 -11.50 -10.22 3.08
C LEU A 135 -10.02 -10.18 3.46
N ARG A 136 -9.59 -9.28 4.35
CA ARG A 136 -8.23 -9.27 4.88
C ARG A 136 -7.90 -10.51 5.73
N THR A 137 -8.86 -11.06 6.45
CA THR A 137 -8.61 -12.26 7.28
C THR A 137 -8.32 -13.50 6.43
N VAL A 138 -8.83 -13.53 5.21
CA VAL A 138 -8.64 -14.64 4.27
C VAL A 138 -7.54 -14.39 3.23
N GLU A 139 -6.89 -13.21 3.26
CA GLU A 139 -5.75 -12.91 2.41
C GLU A 139 -4.54 -13.80 2.71
N GLY A 140 -3.83 -14.19 1.66
CA GLY A 140 -2.64 -15.02 1.76
C GLY A 140 -1.95 -15.17 0.41
N PRO A 141 -0.94 -16.04 0.30
CA PRO A 141 -0.27 -16.30 -0.97
C PRO A 141 -1.28 -16.78 -2.03
N GLY A 142 -1.51 -15.95 -3.06
CA GLY A 142 -2.46 -16.25 -4.13
C GLY A 142 -3.93 -15.99 -3.78
N CYS A 143 -4.20 -15.35 -2.63
CA CYS A 143 -5.53 -14.85 -2.28
C CYS A 143 -5.45 -13.33 -2.13
N ILE A 144 -5.88 -12.62 -3.16
CA ILE A 144 -5.75 -11.15 -3.29
C ILE A 144 -7.14 -10.60 -3.54
N SER A 145 -7.56 -9.60 -2.76
CA SER A 145 -8.86 -8.95 -2.89
C SER A 145 -8.74 -7.45 -3.07
N CYS A 146 -9.78 -6.86 -3.67
CA CYS A 146 -9.88 -5.41 -3.86
C CYS A 146 -11.33 -4.94 -3.78
N ARG A 147 -11.49 -3.65 -3.55
CA ARG A 147 -12.72 -2.92 -3.83
C ARG A 147 -12.56 -2.16 -5.14
N ILE A 148 -13.44 -2.40 -6.08
CA ILE A 148 -13.38 -1.77 -7.41
C ILE A 148 -13.98 -0.37 -7.36
N ALA A 149 -15.22 -0.28 -6.93
CA ALA A 149 -15.98 0.97 -6.75
C ALA A 149 -17.30 0.67 -6.05
N ALA A 150 -17.89 1.65 -5.35
CA ALA A 150 -19.17 1.53 -4.66
C ALA A 150 -19.23 0.29 -3.74
N ASP A 151 -20.09 -0.66 -4.03
CA ASP A 151 -20.26 -1.95 -3.33
C ASP A 151 -19.61 -3.14 -4.04
N ASN A 152 -18.83 -2.88 -5.11
CA ASN A 152 -18.23 -3.93 -5.92
C ASN A 152 -16.86 -4.34 -5.41
N PHE A 153 -16.70 -5.63 -5.18
CA PHE A 153 -15.46 -6.28 -4.77
C PHE A 153 -15.03 -7.32 -5.81
N ALA A 154 -13.75 -7.55 -5.93
CA ALA A 154 -13.21 -8.62 -6.73
C ALA A 154 -11.96 -9.20 -6.07
N GLY A 155 -11.59 -10.41 -6.50
CA GLY A 155 -10.37 -11.02 -6.02
C GLY A 155 -10.00 -12.27 -6.78
N ILE A 156 -8.79 -12.77 -6.52
CA ILE A 156 -8.37 -14.10 -6.89
C ILE A 156 -8.23 -14.94 -5.63
N THR A 157 -8.56 -16.21 -5.72
CA THR A 157 -8.38 -17.17 -4.63
C THR A 157 -8.08 -18.56 -5.18
N ARG A 158 -7.32 -19.33 -4.40
CA ARG A 158 -7.15 -20.76 -4.72
C ARG A 158 -8.45 -21.49 -4.46
N CYS A 159 -8.94 -22.20 -5.46
CA CYS A 159 -10.22 -22.88 -5.42
C CYS A 159 -10.13 -24.17 -6.23
N GLU A 160 -9.76 -25.25 -5.57
CA GLU A 160 -9.71 -26.59 -6.18
C GLU A 160 -11.12 -27.16 -6.34
N ASP A 161 -11.99 -26.88 -5.36
CA ASP A 161 -13.40 -27.28 -5.36
C ASP A 161 -14.32 -26.11 -5.05
N THR A 162 -15.54 -26.13 -5.56
CA THR A 162 -16.58 -25.11 -5.31
C THR A 162 -16.96 -24.99 -3.82
N GLN A 163 -16.73 -26.03 -3.02
CA GLN A 163 -16.92 -26.00 -1.56
C GLN A 163 -16.14 -24.88 -0.88
N VAL A 164 -15.00 -24.48 -1.43
CA VAL A 164 -14.21 -23.36 -0.91
C VAL A 164 -14.99 -22.05 -1.01
N LEU A 165 -15.71 -21.84 -2.11
CA LEU A 165 -16.55 -20.66 -2.34
C LEU A 165 -17.76 -20.63 -1.40
N ASP A 166 -18.44 -21.79 -1.25
CA ASP A 166 -19.55 -21.93 -0.32
C ASP A 166 -19.13 -21.62 1.13
N SER A 167 -18.00 -22.20 1.53
CA SER A 167 -17.43 -21.96 2.87
C SER A 167 -17.08 -20.49 3.07
N GLY A 168 -16.44 -19.85 2.10
CA GLY A 168 -16.07 -18.44 2.16
C GLY A 168 -17.29 -17.52 2.29
N LEU A 169 -18.35 -17.78 1.51
CA LEU A 169 -19.60 -17.02 1.58
C LEU A 169 -20.34 -17.24 2.90
N CYS A 170 -20.36 -18.48 3.41
CA CYS A 170 -20.93 -18.77 4.72
C CYS A 170 -20.17 -18.05 5.85
N GLN A 171 -18.84 -18.11 5.81
CA GLN A 171 -18.00 -17.40 6.80
C GLN A 171 -18.19 -15.89 6.74
N LEU A 172 -18.28 -15.30 5.55
CA LEU A 172 -18.55 -13.87 5.40
C LEU A 172 -19.91 -13.49 6.02
N LYS A 173 -20.96 -14.25 5.72
CA LYS A 173 -22.30 -14.03 6.29
C LYS A 173 -22.30 -14.14 7.82
N GLU A 174 -21.59 -15.14 8.35
CA GLU A 174 -21.46 -15.33 9.78
C GLU A 174 -20.65 -14.20 10.44
N TYR A 175 -19.58 -13.76 9.81
CA TYR A 175 -18.78 -12.61 10.27
C TYR A 175 -19.62 -11.33 10.35
N MET A 176 -20.43 -11.06 9.34
CA MET A 176 -21.31 -9.91 9.29
C MET A 176 -22.40 -9.99 10.37
N ARG A 177 -22.99 -11.18 10.58
CA ARG A 177 -23.98 -11.44 11.63
C ARG A 177 -23.38 -11.16 13.01
N ASN A 178 -22.20 -11.71 13.30
CA ASN A 178 -21.52 -11.55 14.59
C ASN A 178 -21.09 -10.09 14.86
N SER A 179 -21.00 -9.27 13.79
CA SER A 179 -20.70 -7.84 13.86
C SER A 179 -21.92 -6.95 14.05
N GLY A 180 -23.10 -7.53 14.34
CA GLY A 180 -24.34 -6.79 14.64
C GLY A 180 -25.12 -6.39 13.38
N MET A 181 -24.90 -7.04 12.24
CA MET A 181 -25.63 -6.85 10.99
C MET A 181 -26.75 -7.89 10.78
N ASP A 182 -27.18 -8.55 11.84
CA ASP A 182 -28.06 -9.74 11.80
C ASP A 182 -29.50 -9.46 11.31
N GLU A 183 -29.98 -8.24 11.48
CA GLU A 183 -31.37 -7.89 11.19
C GLU A 183 -31.63 -7.43 9.75
N GLN A 184 -30.63 -7.54 8.86
CA GLN A 184 -30.77 -7.05 7.49
C GLN A 184 -31.21 -8.19 6.54
N PRO A 185 -32.53 -8.28 6.21
CA PRO A 185 -33.06 -9.32 5.31
C PRO A 185 -32.54 -9.22 3.87
N PHE A 186 -31.66 -8.24 3.60
CA PHE A 186 -31.23 -7.87 2.25
C PHE A 186 -29.77 -8.27 1.95
N MET A 187 -29.07 -8.96 2.86
CA MET A 187 -27.66 -9.30 2.66
C MET A 187 -27.45 -10.57 1.83
N GLU A 188 -27.82 -10.50 0.58
CA GLU A 188 -27.35 -11.45 -0.41
C GLU A 188 -26.10 -10.87 -1.10
N ILE A 189 -25.09 -11.71 -1.25
CA ILE A 189 -23.87 -11.39 -1.95
C ILE A 189 -23.81 -12.29 -3.17
N PRO A 190 -24.36 -11.85 -4.32
CA PRO A 190 -24.21 -12.55 -5.56
C PRO A 190 -22.74 -12.49 -5.99
N VAL A 191 -22.17 -13.62 -6.35
CA VAL A 191 -20.77 -13.73 -6.78
C VAL A 191 -20.68 -14.39 -8.15
N GLY A 192 -20.03 -13.74 -9.09
CA GLY A 192 -19.61 -14.35 -10.33
C GLY A 192 -18.18 -14.85 -10.20
N VAL A 193 -17.95 -16.04 -10.72
CA VAL A 193 -16.66 -16.72 -10.64
C VAL A 193 -16.19 -17.07 -12.03
N TYR A 194 -14.96 -16.78 -12.34
CA TYR A 194 -14.26 -17.21 -13.53
C TYR A 194 -13.10 -18.13 -13.14
N ARG A 195 -13.10 -19.37 -13.64
CA ARG A 195 -11.99 -20.29 -13.41
C ARG A 195 -10.89 -20.04 -14.44
N PHE A 196 -9.67 -19.81 -13.96
CA PHE A 196 -8.52 -19.61 -14.85
C PHE A 196 -8.28 -20.84 -15.73
N ARG A 197 -7.94 -20.59 -17.00
CA ARG A 197 -7.57 -21.59 -18.00
C ARG A 197 -6.09 -21.48 -18.33
N ALA A 198 -5.48 -22.54 -18.80
CA ALA A 198 -4.05 -22.60 -19.11
C ALA A 198 -3.56 -21.53 -20.12
N GLY A 199 -4.47 -20.93 -20.90
CA GLY A 199 -4.19 -19.87 -21.87
C GLY A 199 -4.30 -18.44 -21.34
N ASP A 200 -4.88 -18.25 -20.15
CA ASP A 200 -5.27 -16.92 -19.64
C ASP A 200 -4.10 -16.05 -19.22
N GLY A 201 -2.94 -16.62 -18.95
CA GLY A 201 -1.72 -15.85 -18.64
C GLY A 201 -1.28 -14.87 -19.73
N LYS A 202 -1.91 -14.88 -20.91
CA LYS A 202 -1.68 -13.93 -22.01
C LYS A 202 -2.79 -12.86 -22.12
N GLN A 203 -3.90 -13.01 -21.40
CA GLN A 203 -5.02 -12.09 -21.44
C GLN A 203 -4.81 -10.97 -20.44
N SER A 204 -5.38 -9.80 -20.72
CA SER A 204 -5.37 -8.71 -19.73
C SER A 204 -6.33 -9.05 -18.59
N LEU A 205 -5.97 -8.64 -17.38
CA LEU A 205 -6.81 -8.85 -16.21
C LEU A 205 -8.20 -8.20 -16.36
N ASP A 206 -8.29 -7.09 -17.08
CA ASP A 206 -9.57 -6.42 -17.35
C ASP A 206 -10.56 -7.32 -18.07
N VAL A 207 -10.08 -8.15 -19.02
CA VAL A 207 -10.90 -9.13 -19.73
C VAL A 207 -11.36 -10.25 -18.79
N LEU A 208 -10.46 -10.75 -17.96
CA LEU A 208 -10.78 -11.82 -17.01
C LEU A 208 -11.80 -11.36 -15.95
N VAL A 209 -11.63 -10.12 -15.44
CA VAL A 209 -12.61 -9.50 -14.53
C VAL A 209 -13.97 -9.33 -15.20
N ASN A 210 -14.00 -8.98 -16.48
CA ASN A 210 -15.26 -8.91 -17.22
C ASN A 210 -15.98 -10.27 -17.31
N TYR A 211 -15.26 -11.39 -17.47
CA TYR A 211 -15.88 -12.71 -17.43
C TYR A 211 -16.51 -13.01 -16.07
N ALA A 212 -15.80 -12.72 -14.97
CA ALA A 212 -16.36 -12.86 -13.62
C ALA A 212 -17.58 -11.93 -13.40
N ASN A 213 -17.54 -10.70 -13.92
CA ASN A 213 -18.67 -9.78 -13.85
C ASN A 213 -19.87 -10.27 -14.70
N MET A 214 -19.64 -10.92 -15.84
CA MET A 214 -20.73 -11.57 -16.59
C MET A 214 -21.40 -12.69 -15.79
N ALA A 215 -20.61 -13.55 -15.15
CA ALA A 215 -21.11 -14.56 -14.24
C ALA A 215 -21.90 -13.97 -13.08
N HIS A 216 -21.40 -12.88 -12.50
CA HIS A 216 -22.07 -12.14 -11.43
C HIS A 216 -23.46 -11.60 -11.86
N LYS A 217 -23.58 -11.05 -13.07
CA LYS A 217 -24.89 -10.61 -13.59
C LYS A 217 -25.89 -11.77 -13.65
N ILE A 218 -25.45 -12.95 -14.07
CA ILE A 218 -26.28 -14.17 -14.09
C ILE A 218 -26.66 -14.59 -12.66
N ALA A 219 -25.69 -14.53 -11.71
CA ALA A 219 -25.96 -14.84 -10.31
C ALA A 219 -27.01 -13.90 -9.70
N LYS A 220 -26.97 -12.63 -10.09
CA LYS A 220 -27.93 -11.61 -9.64
C LYS A 220 -29.37 -11.85 -10.10
N GLU A 221 -29.56 -12.48 -11.25
CA GLU A 221 -30.87 -12.81 -11.81
C GLU A 221 -31.49 -14.08 -11.19
N ARG A 222 -30.67 -14.91 -10.51
CA ARG A 222 -31.11 -16.15 -9.89
C ARG A 222 -31.47 -15.93 -8.42
N PRO A 223 -32.74 -16.08 -8.00
CA PRO A 223 -33.11 -15.99 -6.58
C PRO A 223 -32.45 -17.13 -5.82
N GLY A 224 -31.89 -16.81 -4.66
CA GLY A 224 -31.24 -17.77 -3.77
C GLY A 224 -29.89 -18.32 -4.24
N SER A 225 -29.37 -17.87 -5.39
CA SER A 225 -28.03 -18.27 -5.85
C SER A 225 -26.97 -17.44 -5.19
N SER A 226 -25.97 -18.10 -4.60
CA SER A 226 -24.83 -17.42 -4.00
C SER A 226 -23.74 -17.12 -5.02
N TYR A 227 -23.53 -18.00 -6.02
CA TYR A 227 -22.52 -17.78 -7.08
C TYR A 227 -22.86 -18.49 -8.39
N VAL A 228 -22.22 -18.04 -9.47
CA VAL A 228 -22.20 -18.67 -10.80
C VAL A 228 -20.75 -18.77 -11.27
N VAL A 229 -20.36 -19.93 -11.79
CA VAL A 229 -19.02 -20.20 -12.33
C VAL A 229 -19.11 -20.25 -13.86
N LEU A 230 -18.18 -19.53 -14.55
CA LEU A 230 -17.93 -19.59 -15.99
C LEU A 230 -16.62 -20.31 -16.30
#